data_e642db8b99fc8a1712bbff731e18a840
#
_entry.id   e642db8b99fc8a1712bbff731e18a840
#
_cell.length_a   1.000
_cell.length_b   1.000
_cell.length_c   1.000
_cell.angle_alpha   90.00
_cell.angle_beta   90.00
_cell.angle_gamma   90.00
#
_symmetry.space_group_name_H-M   'P 1'
#
loop_
_entity.id
_entity.type
_entity.pdbx_description
1 polymer ?
#
loop_
_entity_poly.entity_id
_entity_poly.type
_entity_poly.pdbx_seq_one_letter_code
_entity_poly.pdbx_strand_id
1 'polypeptide(L)'
;MAERIVVCALGDSITAGSPGFDPDSAERTRRGFGDDPASQWEYWAALRDPRLEFRNHGIYGQRTDEIAARLDACAAGADVLVVQGGINDVVQGRPVESGAGNLRSMVRRGRELGVAVAIADVLPWNNGWPDADRLIRRLNELVAALALDERVPLLPFYDTLEDPDRPARMREAWTAEGDHPSVEGYRLLGERAFRLPELP
;
A
#
# COMPACT_ATOMS: atom_id res chain seq x y z
N MET A 1 -25.40 7.84 -15.23
CA MET A 1 -24.55 6.90 -14.46
C MET A 1 -23.34 7.70 -14.02
N ALA A 2 -22.88 7.56 -12.79
CA ALA A 2 -21.64 8.22 -12.36
C ALA A 2 -20.46 7.66 -13.20
N GLU A 3 -19.51 8.51 -13.54
CA GLU A 3 -18.34 8.14 -14.31
C GLU A 3 -17.49 7.16 -13.51
N ARG A 4 -17.01 6.11 -14.17
CA ARG A 4 -16.17 5.07 -13.57
C ARG A 4 -14.75 5.60 -13.43
N ILE A 5 -14.10 5.32 -12.31
CA ILE A 5 -12.73 5.72 -11.99
C ILE A 5 -11.89 4.48 -11.84
N VAL A 6 -10.92 4.31 -12.74
CA VAL A 6 -10.00 3.16 -12.72
C VAL A 6 -8.80 3.47 -11.84
N VAL A 7 -8.63 2.70 -10.76
CA VAL A 7 -7.53 2.86 -9.79
C VAL A 7 -6.54 1.71 -9.94
N CYS A 8 -5.31 2.01 -10.35
CA CYS A 8 -4.20 1.05 -10.23
C CYS A 8 -3.62 1.09 -8.82
N ALA A 9 -3.75 0.00 -8.08
CA ALA A 9 -3.09 -0.19 -6.80
C ALA A 9 -1.76 -0.92 -7.03
N LEU A 10 -0.65 -0.21 -6.94
CA LEU A 10 0.70 -0.70 -7.21
C LEU A 10 1.45 -0.87 -5.89
N GLY A 11 1.84 -2.10 -5.55
CA GLY A 11 2.52 -2.32 -4.27
C GLY A 11 3.06 -3.73 -4.05
N ASP A 12 3.30 -4.04 -2.78
CA ASP A 12 3.80 -5.32 -2.29
C ASP A 12 2.66 -6.23 -1.77
N SER A 13 2.95 -7.07 -0.77
CA SER A 13 1.97 -8.00 -0.16
C SER A 13 0.80 -7.30 0.52
N ILE A 14 0.97 -6.06 0.99
CA ILE A 14 -0.12 -5.28 1.61
C ILE A 14 -1.15 -4.88 0.56
N THR A 15 -0.69 -4.47 -0.62
CA THR A 15 -1.56 -4.22 -1.76
C THR A 15 -2.15 -5.53 -2.30
N ALA A 16 -1.36 -6.61 -2.38
CA ALA A 16 -1.87 -7.92 -2.84
C ALA A 16 -3.03 -8.44 -1.98
N GLY A 17 -3.01 -8.16 -0.66
CA GLY A 17 -4.01 -8.68 0.28
C GLY A 17 -3.57 -9.92 1.06
N SER A 18 -2.25 -10.16 1.10
CA SER A 18 -1.68 -11.37 1.75
C SER A 18 -1.88 -11.35 3.28
N PRO A 19 -1.98 -12.53 3.89
CA PRO A 19 -2.05 -13.87 3.32
C PRO A 19 -3.49 -14.30 2.95
N GLY A 20 -4.50 -13.49 3.20
CA GLY A 20 -5.91 -13.82 2.99
C GLY A 20 -6.32 -13.78 1.51
N PHE A 21 -5.55 -13.09 0.67
CA PHE A 21 -5.74 -12.99 -0.77
C PHE A 21 -4.40 -12.77 -1.49
N ASP A 22 -4.38 -13.07 -2.78
CA ASP A 22 -3.36 -12.64 -3.74
C ASP A 22 -4.01 -12.56 -5.13
N PRO A 23 -3.77 -11.53 -5.95
CA PRO A 23 -4.36 -11.42 -7.29
C PRO A 23 -3.92 -12.55 -8.23
N ASP A 24 -2.73 -13.13 -8.02
CA ASP A 24 -2.24 -14.25 -8.81
C ASP A 24 -2.67 -15.60 -8.18
N SER A 25 -3.53 -16.33 -8.87
CA SER A 25 -4.01 -17.64 -8.42
C SER A 25 -2.91 -18.70 -8.31
N ALA A 26 -1.85 -18.59 -9.11
CA ALA A 26 -0.69 -19.48 -9.01
C ALA A 26 0.12 -19.21 -7.73
N GLU A 27 0.28 -17.93 -7.36
CA GLU A 27 0.90 -17.54 -6.09
C GLU A 27 0.03 -18.00 -4.89
N ARG A 28 -1.31 -17.84 -4.94
CA ARG A 28 -2.20 -18.39 -3.89
C ARG A 28 -1.94 -19.87 -3.67
N THR A 29 -1.94 -20.65 -4.74
CA THR A 29 -1.69 -22.10 -4.67
C THR A 29 -0.29 -22.41 -4.12
N ARG A 30 0.73 -21.72 -4.61
CA ARG A 30 2.14 -21.95 -4.24
C ARG A 30 2.43 -21.62 -2.78
N ARG A 31 1.79 -20.57 -2.25
CA ARG A 31 2.01 -20.08 -0.88
C ARG A 31 0.99 -20.56 0.14
N GLY A 32 -0.09 -21.19 -0.29
CA GLY A 32 -1.22 -21.52 0.58
C GLY A 32 -2.00 -20.30 1.04
N PHE A 33 -2.03 -19.22 0.24
CA PHE A 33 -2.80 -18.04 0.53
C PHE A 33 -4.29 -18.24 0.25
N GLY A 34 -5.13 -17.44 0.90
CA GLY A 34 -6.56 -17.43 0.71
C GLY A 34 -7.00 -16.78 -0.61
N ASP A 35 -8.31 -16.81 -0.83
CA ASP A 35 -8.98 -16.16 -1.96
C ASP A 35 -10.09 -15.19 -1.51
N ASP A 36 -10.04 -14.76 -0.24
CA ASP A 36 -11.03 -13.85 0.34
C ASP A 36 -10.78 -12.39 -0.12
N PRO A 37 -11.65 -11.83 -1.01
CA PRO A 37 -11.50 -10.47 -1.49
C PRO A 37 -11.57 -9.42 -0.37
N ALA A 38 -12.18 -9.74 0.78
CA ALA A 38 -12.22 -8.84 1.93
C ALA A 38 -10.84 -8.65 2.60
N SER A 39 -9.84 -9.44 2.23
CA SER A 39 -8.44 -9.25 2.62
C SER A 39 -7.70 -8.20 1.78
N GLN A 40 -8.41 -7.30 1.13
CA GLN A 40 -7.87 -6.20 0.32
C GLN A 40 -8.49 -4.87 0.76
N TRP A 41 -7.67 -3.84 0.98
CA TRP A 41 -8.20 -2.50 1.28
C TRP A 41 -8.99 -1.91 0.09
N GLU A 42 -8.63 -2.28 -1.13
CA GLU A 42 -9.31 -1.90 -2.38
C GLU A 42 -10.77 -2.35 -2.39
N TYR A 43 -11.05 -3.57 -1.92
CA TYR A 43 -12.40 -4.10 -1.81
C TYR A 43 -13.29 -3.20 -0.93
N TRP A 44 -12.79 -2.79 0.22
CA TRP A 44 -13.51 -1.95 1.15
C TRP A 44 -13.66 -0.50 0.66
N ALA A 45 -12.65 0.02 -0.03
CA ALA A 45 -12.73 1.33 -0.68
C ALA A 45 -13.78 1.33 -1.80
N ALA A 46 -13.84 0.28 -2.63
CA ALA A 46 -14.84 0.14 -3.68
C ALA A 46 -16.27 -0.03 -3.14
N LEU A 47 -16.45 -0.69 -2.00
CA LEU A 47 -17.75 -0.76 -1.34
C LEU A 47 -18.26 0.60 -0.87
N ARG A 48 -17.36 1.51 -0.49
CA ARG A 48 -17.72 2.90 -0.09
C ARG A 48 -18.02 3.79 -1.28
N ASP A 49 -17.31 3.62 -2.38
CA ASP A 49 -17.53 4.38 -3.60
C ASP A 49 -17.62 3.43 -4.81
N PRO A 50 -18.83 3.06 -5.23
CA PRO A 50 -19.04 2.12 -6.34
C PRO A 50 -18.57 2.61 -7.71
N ARG A 51 -18.08 3.85 -7.84
CA ARG A 51 -17.43 4.34 -9.05
C ARG A 51 -16.02 3.76 -9.22
N LEU A 52 -15.39 3.34 -8.11
CA LEU A 52 -14.02 2.87 -8.12
C LEU A 52 -13.92 1.45 -8.69
N GLU A 53 -13.08 1.29 -9.69
CA GLU A 53 -12.65 0.00 -10.20
C GLU A 53 -11.17 -0.17 -9.91
N PHE A 54 -10.85 -1.05 -8.98
CA PHE A 54 -9.46 -1.33 -8.65
C PHE A 54 -8.85 -2.40 -9.55
N ARG A 55 -7.61 -2.13 -10.00
CA ARG A 55 -6.70 -3.11 -10.57
C ARG A 55 -5.61 -3.35 -9.55
N ASN A 56 -5.66 -4.50 -8.87
CA ASN A 56 -4.68 -4.87 -7.87
C ASN A 56 -3.40 -5.37 -8.55
N HIS A 57 -2.32 -4.62 -8.40
CA HIS A 57 -0.97 -4.93 -8.86
C HIS A 57 0.00 -5.10 -7.68
N GLY A 58 -0.49 -5.69 -6.58
CA GLY A 58 0.36 -6.10 -5.46
C GLY A 58 1.14 -7.36 -5.80
N ILE A 59 2.41 -7.44 -5.40
CA ILE A 59 3.22 -8.65 -5.49
C ILE A 59 3.95 -8.88 -4.18
N TYR A 60 3.72 -10.03 -3.57
CA TYR A 60 4.30 -10.43 -2.30
C TYR A 60 5.82 -10.32 -2.27
N GLY A 61 6.37 -9.67 -1.25
CA GLY A 61 7.80 -9.62 -0.97
C GLY A 61 8.61 -8.62 -1.79
N GLN A 62 7.97 -7.87 -2.71
CA GLN A 62 8.68 -6.90 -3.55
C GLN A 62 9.13 -5.66 -2.79
N ARG A 63 10.38 -5.25 -3.08
CA ARG A 63 10.95 -3.97 -2.68
C ARG A 63 10.49 -2.85 -3.60
N THR A 64 10.75 -1.63 -3.18
CA THR A 64 10.37 -0.42 -3.94
C THR A 64 10.99 -0.35 -5.35
N ASP A 65 12.21 -0.87 -5.56
CA ASP A 65 12.84 -0.93 -6.89
C ASP A 65 12.13 -1.92 -7.83
N GLU A 66 11.68 -3.05 -7.30
CA GLU A 66 10.94 -4.07 -8.04
C GLU A 66 9.50 -3.60 -8.36
N ILE A 67 8.86 -2.90 -7.42
CA ILE A 67 7.55 -2.28 -7.61
C ILE A 67 7.63 -1.21 -8.72
N ALA A 68 8.66 -0.34 -8.68
CA ALA A 68 8.86 0.71 -9.67
C ALA A 68 8.99 0.19 -11.11
N ALA A 69 9.61 -0.97 -11.29
CA ALA A 69 9.77 -1.59 -12.61
C ALA A 69 8.45 -1.95 -13.32
N ARG A 70 7.32 -2.01 -12.57
CA ARG A 70 6.00 -2.39 -13.10
C ARG A 70 5.05 -1.20 -13.29
N LEU A 71 5.48 0.01 -12.92
CA LEU A 71 4.61 1.18 -12.84
C LEU A 71 3.93 1.50 -14.18
N ASP A 72 4.69 1.60 -15.26
CA ASP A 72 4.15 2.01 -16.56
C ASP A 72 3.06 1.05 -17.04
N ALA A 73 3.23 -0.25 -16.83
CA ALA A 73 2.24 -1.25 -17.17
C ALA A 73 0.98 -1.17 -16.30
N CYS A 74 1.14 -0.88 -15.00
CA CYS A 74 0.03 -0.69 -14.08
C CYS A 74 -0.76 0.58 -14.42
N ALA A 75 -0.08 1.70 -14.62
CA ALA A 75 -0.70 2.99 -14.86
C ALA A 75 -1.43 3.07 -16.22
N ALA A 76 -1.18 2.14 -17.13
CA ALA A 76 -1.79 2.16 -18.45
C ALA A 76 -3.33 2.11 -18.39
N GLY A 77 -3.99 3.19 -18.83
CA GLY A 77 -5.45 3.33 -18.82
C GLY A 77 -6.06 3.39 -17.42
N ALA A 78 -5.29 3.81 -16.41
CA ALA A 78 -5.80 4.16 -15.10
C ALA A 78 -6.02 5.67 -14.99
N ASP A 79 -7.01 6.08 -14.19
CA ASP A 79 -7.23 7.48 -13.82
C ASP A 79 -6.42 7.84 -12.57
N VAL A 80 -6.21 6.87 -11.71
CA VAL A 80 -5.50 7.01 -10.43
C VAL A 80 -4.45 5.93 -10.27
N LEU A 81 -3.28 6.30 -9.73
CA LEU A 81 -2.23 5.41 -9.28
C LEU A 81 -2.09 5.55 -7.75
N VAL A 82 -2.25 4.45 -7.03
CA VAL A 82 -1.88 4.37 -5.61
C VAL A 82 -0.57 3.62 -5.49
N VAL A 83 0.45 4.27 -4.93
CA VAL A 83 1.79 3.68 -4.69
C VAL A 83 1.89 3.26 -3.23
N GLN A 84 2.23 1.99 -2.99
CA GLN A 84 2.48 1.43 -1.66
C GLN A 84 3.74 0.57 -1.70
N GLY A 85 4.56 0.59 -0.64
CA GLY A 85 5.76 -0.24 -0.51
C GLY A 85 6.77 0.33 0.46
N GLY A 86 7.84 -0.45 0.71
CA GLY A 86 8.97 -0.04 1.52
C GLY A 86 9.25 -0.93 2.73
N ILE A 87 8.27 -1.71 3.21
CA ILE A 87 8.53 -2.65 4.31
C ILE A 87 9.58 -3.69 3.91
N ASN A 88 9.56 -4.18 2.67
CA ASN A 88 10.51 -5.17 2.21
C ASN A 88 11.93 -4.59 2.00
N ASP A 89 12.07 -3.29 1.76
CA ASP A 89 13.36 -2.60 1.80
C ASP A 89 13.94 -2.66 3.23
N VAL A 90 13.12 -2.37 4.25
CA VAL A 90 13.51 -2.49 5.65
C VAL A 90 13.86 -3.93 6.00
N VAL A 91 12.98 -4.90 5.72
CA VAL A 91 13.18 -6.33 5.99
C VAL A 91 14.48 -6.86 5.38
N GLN A 92 14.84 -6.39 4.18
CA GLN A 92 16.04 -6.83 3.45
C GLN A 92 17.26 -5.94 3.73
N GLY A 93 17.21 -5.06 4.74
CA GLY A 93 18.33 -4.23 5.18
C GLY A 93 18.78 -3.18 4.16
N ARG A 94 17.88 -2.74 3.29
CA ARG A 94 18.18 -1.67 2.32
C ARG A 94 18.10 -0.30 3.01
N PRO A 95 18.90 0.69 2.56
CA PRO A 95 18.78 2.05 3.09
C PRO A 95 17.38 2.62 2.86
N VAL A 96 16.74 3.13 3.89
CA VAL A 96 15.37 3.70 3.81
C VAL A 96 15.31 4.91 2.88
N GLU A 97 16.41 5.66 2.75
CA GLU A 97 16.54 6.76 1.81
C GLU A 97 16.45 6.29 0.34
N SER A 98 16.97 5.11 0.05
CA SER A 98 16.85 4.50 -1.29
C SER A 98 15.39 4.12 -1.58
N GLY A 99 14.71 3.50 -0.60
CA GLY A 99 13.28 3.20 -0.70
C GLY A 99 12.44 4.45 -0.94
N ALA A 100 12.66 5.50 -0.14
CA ALA A 100 11.99 6.79 -0.33
C ALA A 100 12.28 7.44 -1.70
N GLY A 101 13.52 7.30 -2.20
CA GLY A 101 13.90 7.77 -3.53
C GLY A 101 13.14 7.05 -4.65
N ASN A 102 12.98 5.72 -4.55
CA ASN A 102 12.19 4.94 -5.50
C ASN A 102 10.71 5.33 -5.46
N LEU A 103 10.14 5.50 -4.26
CA LEU A 103 8.76 5.97 -4.07
C LEU A 103 8.54 7.36 -4.69
N ARG A 104 9.47 8.31 -4.47
CA ARG A 104 9.43 9.63 -5.11
C ARG A 104 9.46 9.53 -6.64
N SER A 105 10.31 8.66 -7.17
CA SER A 105 10.41 8.45 -8.62
C SER A 105 9.11 7.90 -9.20
N MET A 106 8.46 6.97 -8.48
CA MET A 106 7.15 6.43 -8.88
C MET A 106 6.04 7.50 -8.88
N VAL A 107 5.99 8.35 -7.86
CA VAL A 107 5.03 9.46 -7.79
C VAL A 107 5.22 10.42 -8.98
N ARG A 108 6.46 10.81 -9.27
CA ARG A 108 6.77 11.69 -10.41
C ARG A 108 6.41 11.03 -11.74
N ARG A 109 6.77 9.76 -11.87
CA ARG A 109 6.47 9.02 -13.11
C ARG A 109 4.96 8.89 -13.35
N GLY A 110 4.15 8.62 -12.32
CA GLY A 110 2.69 8.61 -12.46
C GLY A 110 2.15 9.95 -12.95
N ARG A 111 2.64 11.06 -12.41
CA ARG A 111 2.27 12.41 -12.86
C ARG A 111 2.68 12.70 -14.30
N GLU A 112 3.88 12.26 -14.72
CA GLU A 112 4.34 12.37 -16.12
C GLU A 112 3.43 11.60 -17.07
N LEU A 113 2.85 10.48 -16.63
CA LEU A 113 1.88 9.70 -17.38
C LEU A 113 0.47 10.32 -17.38
N GLY A 114 0.26 11.42 -16.66
CA GLY A 114 -1.02 12.14 -16.61
C GLY A 114 -2.06 11.49 -15.71
N VAL A 115 -1.67 10.56 -14.81
CA VAL A 115 -2.58 9.95 -13.83
C VAL A 115 -2.52 10.69 -12.49
N ALA A 116 -3.65 10.77 -11.79
CA ALA A 116 -3.67 11.27 -10.42
C ALA A 116 -2.96 10.28 -9.50
N VAL A 117 -2.14 10.75 -8.54
CA VAL A 117 -1.32 9.87 -7.71
C VAL A 117 -1.63 10.08 -6.22
N ALA A 118 -1.72 8.98 -5.48
CA ALA A 118 -1.67 8.95 -4.01
C ALA A 118 -0.57 7.97 -3.56
N ILE A 119 -0.04 8.18 -2.35
CA ILE A 119 0.99 7.32 -1.77
C ILE A 119 0.59 6.88 -0.38
N ALA A 120 0.81 5.60 -0.03
CA ALA A 120 0.63 5.08 1.31
C ALA A 120 1.95 5.02 2.07
N ASP A 121 1.91 5.26 3.37
CA ASP A 121 3.02 4.98 4.26
C ASP A 121 3.06 3.50 4.68
N VAL A 122 4.15 3.09 5.34
CA VAL A 122 4.39 1.70 5.75
C VAL A 122 3.71 1.44 7.08
N LEU A 123 3.04 0.29 7.21
CA LEU A 123 2.34 -0.17 8.41
C LEU A 123 3.27 -0.37 9.61
N PRO A 124 2.75 -0.36 10.86
CA PRO A 124 3.46 -0.94 12.00
C PRO A 124 3.72 -2.43 11.77
N TRP A 125 4.86 -2.94 12.25
CA TRP A 125 5.27 -4.33 12.02
C TRP A 125 5.48 -5.08 13.34
N ASN A 126 4.54 -5.97 13.68
CA ASN A 126 4.53 -6.64 14.98
C ASN A 126 5.67 -7.67 15.16
N ASN A 127 6.14 -8.29 14.07
CA ASN A 127 7.21 -9.28 14.09
C ASN A 127 8.60 -8.67 13.80
N GLY A 128 8.68 -7.34 13.72
CA GLY A 128 9.95 -6.65 13.50
C GLY A 128 10.96 -6.87 14.64
N TRP A 129 12.24 -6.84 14.30
CA TRP A 129 13.30 -6.79 15.32
C TRP A 129 13.24 -5.46 16.10
N PRO A 130 13.89 -5.34 17.27
CA PRO A 130 13.71 -4.19 18.18
C PRO A 130 13.87 -2.79 17.56
N ASP A 131 14.73 -2.64 16.56
CA ASP A 131 14.98 -1.36 15.89
C ASP A 131 14.18 -1.16 14.58
N ALA A 132 13.37 -2.15 14.17
CA ALA A 132 12.65 -2.09 12.90
C ALA A 132 11.68 -0.91 12.83
N ASP A 133 10.96 -0.63 13.91
CA ASP A 133 10.02 0.49 13.97
C ASP A 133 10.71 1.84 13.74
N ARG A 134 11.91 2.03 14.27
CA ARG A 134 12.69 3.25 14.02
C ARG A 134 12.98 3.46 12.53
N LEU A 135 13.27 2.39 11.79
CA LEU A 135 13.50 2.46 10.35
C LEU A 135 12.19 2.71 9.59
N ILE A 136 11.10 2.05 10.00
CA ILE A 136 9.77 2.27 9.42
C ILE A 136 9.33 3.72 9.62
N ARG A 137 9.42 4.26 10.84
CA ARG A 137 9.09 5.67 11.13
C ARG A 137 9.97 6.62 10.32
N ARG A 138 11.27 6.33 10.20
CA ARG A 138 12.17 7.13 9.37
C ARG A 138 11.75 7.12 7.90
N LEU A 139 11.39 5.96 7.37
CA LEU A 139 10.86 5.87 6.00
C LEU A 139 9.55 6.65 5.86
N ASN A 140 8.63 6.53 6.83
CA ASN A 140 7.35 7.24 6.83
C ASN A 140 7.52 8.76 6.92
N GLU A 141 8.51 9.27 7.68
CA GLU A 141 8.87 10.70 7.66
C GLU A 141 9.29 11.16 6.25
N LEU A 142 10.09 10.35 5.56
CA LEU A 142 10.53 10.65 4.19
C LEU A 142 9.36 10.58 3.20
N VAL A 143 8.44 9.62 3.38
CA VAL A 143 7.22 9.50 2.57
C VAL A 143 6.27 10.67 2.81
N ALA A 144 6.10 11.12 4.04
CA ALA A 144 5.28 12.28 4.37
C ALA A 144 5.87 13.57 3.75
N ALA A 145 7.19 13.77 3.85
CA ALA A 145 7.87 14.88 3.21
C ALA A 145 7.73 14.85 1.68
N LEU A 146 7.89 13.67 1.07
CA LEU A 146 7.69 13.46 -0.35
C LEU A 146 6.24 13.78 -0.77
N ALA A 147 5.24 13.32 -0.03
CA ALA A 147 3.82 13.58 -0.34
C ALA A 147 3.52 15.09 -0.32
N LEU A 148 4.07 15.81 0.65
CA LEU A 148 3.96 17.26 0.76
C LEU A 148 4.67 17.99 -0.41
N ASP A 149 5.92 17.61 -0.72
CA ASP A 149 6.72 18.20 -1.80
C ASP A 149 6.07 18.04 -3.17
N GLU A 150 5.58 16.82 -3.43
CA GLU A 150 4.95 16.45 -4.71
C GLU A 150 3.45 16.81 -4.74
N ARG A 151 2.88 17.30 -3.63
CA ARG A 151 1.46 17.67 -3.50
C ARG A 151 0.52 16.54 -3.88
N VAL A 152 0.78 15.35 -3.35
CA VAL A 152 -0.06 14.16 -3.50
C VAL A 152 -0.62 13.74 -2.14
N PRO A 153 -1.83 13.17 -2.08
CA PRO A 153 -2.37 12.65 -0.83
C PRO A 153 -1.49 11.57 -0.23
N LEU A 154 -1.22 11.67 1.06
CA LEU A 154 -0.69 10.60 1.89
C LEU A 154 -1.87 9.77 2.43
N LEU A 155 -1.84 8.47 2.22
CA LEU A 155 -2.76 7.52 2.81
C LEU A 155 -2.14 7.02 4.13
N PRO A 156 -2.70 7.38 5.30
CA PRO A 156 -2.04 7.17 6.60
C PRO A 156 -2.29 5.73 7.08
N PHE A 157 -1.67 4.75 6.43
CA PHE A 157 -1.80 3.34 6.78
C PHE A 157 -1.22 3.04 8.15
N TYR A 158 -0.07 3.65 8.48
CA TYR A 158 0.58 3.49 9.79
C TYR A 158 -0.36 3.89 10.93
N ASP A 159 -0.78 5.16 10.94
CA ASP A 159 -1.62 5.69 12.01
C ASP A 159 -2.99 5.00 12.09
N THR A 160 -3.50 4.51 10.95
CA THR A 160 -4.80 3.82 10.90
C THR A 160 -4.75 2.47 11.63
N LEU A 161 -3.62 1.78 11.61
CA LEU A 161 -3.49 0.44 12.21
C LEU A 161 -2.63 0.41 13.49
N GLU A 162 -1.98 1.52 13.85
CA GLU A 162 -1.23 1.56 15.11
C GLU A 162 -2.17 1.38 16.30
N ASP A 163 -1.78 0.50 17.22
CA ASP A 163 -2.50 0.31 18.49
C ASP A 163 -2.19 1.48 19.43
N PRO A 164 -3.18 2.30 19.79
CA PRO A 164 -2.95 3.45 20.68
C PRO A 164 -2.46 3.05 22.08
N ASP A 165 -2.73 1.81 22.50
CA ASP A 165 -2.30 1.29 23.80
C ASP A 165 -0.92 0.63 23.73
N ARG A 166 -0.45 0.29 22.52
CA ARG A 166 0.85 -0.35 22.27
C ARG A 166 1.50 0.26 21.02
N PRO A 167 2.10 1.46 21.14
CA PRO A 167 2.74 2.14 20.00
C PRO A 167 3.73 1.25 19.24
N ALA A 168 3.89 1.51 17.97
CA ALA A 168 4.73 0.77 17.03
C ALA A 168 4.23 -0.64 16.66
N ARG A 169 3.00 -0.96 16.99
CA ARG A 169 2.39 -2.27 16.68
C ARG A 169 0.99 -2.09 16.12
N MET A 170 0.63 -2.95 15.19
CA MET A 170 -0.79 -3.14 14.85
C MET A 170 -1.52 -3.77 16.05
N ARG A 171 -2.76 -3.32 16.29
CA ARG A 171 -3.63 -3.99 17.26
C ARG A 171 -3.82 -5.46 16.84
N GLU A 172 -3.83 -6.38 17.81
CA GLU A 172 -3.89 -7.81 17.55
C GLU A 172 -5.07 -8.23 16.68
N ALA A 173 -6.25 -7.62 16.85
CA ALA A 173 -7.41 -7.88 16.01
C ALA A 173 -7.27 -7.36 14.58
N TRP A 174 -6.31 -6.48 14.31
CA TRP A 174 -6.12 -5.84 12.99
C TRP A 174 -4.97 -6.46 12.18
N THR A 175 -4.28 -7.45 12.73
CA THR A 175 -3.24 -8.20 12.03
C THR A 175 -3.61 -9.68 11.95
N ALA A 176 -3.23 -10.34 10.86
CA ALA A 176 -3.46 -11.78 10.68
C ALA A 176 -2.40 -12.61 11.42
N GLU A 177 -1.11 -12.25 11.25
CA GLU A 177 0.01 -13.02 11.81
C GLU A 177 1.15 -12.11 12.34
N GLY A 178 0.90 -10.80 12.43
CA GLY A 178 1.87 -9.80 12.90
C GLY A 178 2.61 -9.04 11.78
N ASP A 179 2.56 -9.52 10.55
CA ASP A 179 3.19 -8.89 9.40
C ASP A 179 2.18 -8.18 8.48
N HIS A 180 1.00 -8.78 8.33
CA HIS A 180 -0.03 -8.30 7.40
C HIS A 180 -1.34 -7.98 8.14
N PRO A 181 -2.16 -7.08 7.59
CA PRO A 181 -3.47 -6.81 8.15
C PRO A 181 -4.39 -8.04 8.12
N SER A 182 -5.25 -8.16 9.12
CA SER A 182 -6.42 -9.04 9.06
C SER A 182 -7.50 -8.43 8.14
N VAL A 183 -8.58 -9.16 7.89
CA VAL A 183 -9.77 -8.63 7.17
C VAL A 183 -10.25 -7.32 7.80
N GLU A 184 -10.28 -7.24 9.14
CA GLU A 184 -10.65 -6.02 9.86
C GLU A 184 -9.62 -4.89 9.64
N GLY A 185 -8.32 -5.21 9.65
CA GLY A 185 -7.26 -4.25 9.33
C GLY A 185 -7.41 -3.70 7.91
N TYR A 186 -7.61 -4.56 6.92
CA TYR A 186 -7.87 -4.14 5.54
C TYR A 186 -9.13 -3.30 5.41
N ARG A 187 -10.20 -3.63 6.16
CA ARG A 187 -11.40 -2.80 6.22
C ARG A 187 -11.10 -1.39 6.70
N LEU A 188 -10.35 -1.26 7.77
CA LEU A 188 -9.96 0.06 8.29
C LEU A 188 -9.14 0.86 7.28
N LEU A 189 -8.19 0.22 6.58
CA LEU A 189 -7.41 0.88 5.53
C LEU A 189 -8.30 1.40 4.40
N GLY A 190 -9.21 0.58 3.88
CA GLY A 190 -10.11 0.98 2.79
C GLY A 190 -11.12 2.04 3.22
N GLU A 191 -11.66 1.94 4.43
CA GLU A 191 -12.71 2.85 4.91
C GLU A 191 -12.15 4.17 5.47
N ARG A 192 -10.99 4.13 6.15
CA ARG A 192 -10.48 5.27 6.93
C ARG A 192 -9.24 5.91 6.35
N ALA A 193 -8.32 5.11 5.78
CA ALA A 193 -7.07 5.64 5.25
C ALA A 193 -7.17 6.03 3.77
N PHE A 194 -7.83 5.22 2.94
CA PHE A 194 -7.94 5.53 1.52
C PHE A 194 -8.70 6.83 1.26
N ARG A 195 -8.10 7.68 0.42
CA ARG A 195 -8.69 8.92 -0.10
C ARG A 195 -8.38 9.02 -1.59
N LEU A 196 -9.43 9.27 -2.38
CA LEU A 196 -9.27 9.53 -3.81
C LEU A 196 -8.52 10.86 -3.99
N PRO A 197 -7.42 10.91 -4.77
CA PRO A 197 -6.78 12.17 -5.14
C PRO A 197 -7.70 12.99 -6.06
N GLU A 198 -7.43 14.31 -6.17
CA GLU A 198 -8.10 15.13 -7.17
C GLU A 198 -7.71 14.62 -8.57
N LEU A 199 -8.74 14.39 -9.39
CA LEU A 199 -8.54 13.98 -10.78
C LEU A 199 -8.15 15.19 -11.62
N PRO A 200 -7.28 15.02 -12.63
CA PRO A 200 -6.83 16.12 -13.47
C PRO A 200 -7.93 16.73 -14.34
#